data_07528fd04da250c1bcc06924b0c2e6e1
#
_entry.id   07528fd04da250c1bcc06924b0c2e6e1
#
_cell.length_a   1.000
_cell.length_b   1.000
_cell.length_c   1.000
_cell.angle_alpha   90.00
_cell.angle_beta   90.00
_cell.angle_gamma   90.00
#
_symmetry.space_group_name_H-M   'P 1'
#
loop_
_entity.id
_entity.type
_entity.pdbx_description
1 polymer ?
#
loop_
_entity_poly.entity_id
_entity_poly.type
_entity_poly.pdbx_seq_one_letter_code
_entity_poly.pdbx_strand_id
1 'polypeptide(L)'
;ICSDSEVAREYKKRGIPITAIVIDYFHWTEQGEWKFDPEYWPDPAAMCRELKEMKIEPVVSIWPTINPKSENYEEMNEANMLVRTENGQYGTFEFYGQQTFIDVTHPKTGSFVWDKVKENYYKYGIRTFWLDEAEPEVHPQQYSNLKFYAGNGAQSAMLYPYYYSKMFYEGLKSEGETDIILLTRAAYPGTQKFGSLVWNGDIMS
;
A
#
# COMPACT_ATOMS: atom_id res chain seq x y z
N ILE A 1 6.11 -22.94 -4.54
CA ILE A 1 6.11 -21.76 -3.65
C ILE A 1 5.31 -22.18 -2.42
N CYS A 2 5.88 -22.08 -1.21
CA CYS A 2 5.14 -22.32 0.03
C CYS A 2 4.05 -21.25 0.17
N SER A 3 2.82 -21.65 0.50
CA SER A 3 1.77 -20.68 0.83
C SER A 3 2.00 -20.07 2.22
N ASP A 4 1.47 -18.86 2.46
CA ASP A 4 1.57 -18.18 3.77
C ASP A 4 1.04 -19.07 4.90
N SER A 5 -0.04 -19.82 4.65
CA SER A 5 -0.59 -20.80 5.58
C SER A 5 0.36 -21.96 5.88
N GLU A 6 1.13 -22.44 4.91
CA GLU A 6 2.14 -23.49 5.13
C GLU A 6 3.28 -23.00 6.01
N VAL A 7 3.77 -21.78 5.74
CA VAL A 7 4.78 -21.14 6.57
C VAL A 7 4.28 -20.98 8.01
N ALA A 8 3.07 -20.47 8.18
CA ALA A 8 2.44 -20.29 9.50
C ALA A 8 2.31 -21.62 10.27
N ARG A 9 1.84 -22.68 9.61
CA ARG A 9 1.75 -24.03 10.19
C ARG A 9 3.11 -24.57 10.65
N GLU A 10 4.15 -24.38 9.83
CA GLU A 10 5.49 -24.86 10.15
C GLU A 10 6.10 -24.12 11.35
N TYR A 11 5.87 -22.80 11.48
CA TYR A 11 6.26 -22.04 12.67
C TYR A 11 5.57 -22.58 13.93
N LYS A 12 4.23 -22.79 13.87
CA LYS A 12 3.48 -23.37 14.98
C LYS A 12 3.96 -24.77 15.36
N LYS A 13 4.20 -25.64 14.38
CA LYS A 13 4.69 -27.00 14.58
C LYS A 13 6.06 -27.03 15.28
N ARG A 14 6.93 -26.07 14.98
CA ARG A 14 8.26 -25.95 15.61
C ARG A 14 8.23 -25.23 16.95
N GLY A 15 7.07 -24.76 17.41
CA GLY A 15 6.93 -23.99 18.65
C GLY A 15 7.58 -22.60 18.56
N ILE A 16 7.79 -22.08 17.35
CA ILE A 16 8.32 -20.73 17.14
C ILE A 16 7.18 -19.73 17.29
N PRO A 17 7.31 -18.72 18.16
CA PRO A 17 6.29 -17.70 18.32
C PRO A 17 6.13 -16.89 17.04
N ILE A 18 4.88 -16.76 16.57
CA ILE A 18 4.50 -15.93 15.44
C ILE A 18 3.13 -15.32 15.69
N THR A 19 2.99 -14.01 15.51
CA THR A 19 1.74 -13.25 15.70
C THR A 19 1.28 -12.53 14.44
N ALA A 20 2.16 -12.34 13.47
CA ALA A 20 1.82 -11.75 12.19
C ALA A 20 2.63 -12.42 11.07
N ILE A 21 2.08 -12.43 9.86
CA ILE A 21 2.77 -12.83 8.63
C ILE A 21 2.58 -11.74 7.58
N VAL A 22 3.66 -11.39 6.90
CA VAL A 22 3.65 -10.34 5.87
C VAL A 22 3.51 -10.96 4.49
N ILE A 23 2.55 -10.49 3.75
CA ILE A 23 2.38 -10.75 2.32
C ILE A 23 2.96 -9.53 1.61
N ASP A 24 4.19 -9.70 1.10
CA ASP A 24 4.98 -8.62 0.55
C ASP A 24 4.56 -8.27 -0.89
N TYR A 25 5.27 -7.36 -1.56
CA TYR A 25 5.01 -6.94 -2.93
C TYR A 25 4.98 -8.12 -3.91
N PHE A 26 4.47 -7.90 -5.13
CA PHE A 26 4.21 -8.94 -6.15
C PHE A 26 3.13 -9.98 -5.81
N HIS A 27 2.27 -9.70 -4.84
CA HIS A 27 1.07 -10.51 -4.63
C HIS A 27 -0.09 -10.11 -5.55
N TRP A 28 0.11 -9.13 -6.42
CA TRP A 28 -0.84 -8.61 -7.43
C TRP A 28 -0.44 -9.04 -8.86
N THR A 29 -1.37 -9.05 -9.78
CA THR A 29 -1.12 -9.29 -11.21
C THR A 29 -0.42 -8.11 -11.86
N GLU A 30 -0.93 -6.89 -11.62
CA GLU A 30 -0.33 -5.63 -12.07
C GLU A 30 -0.24 -4.63 -10.93
N GLN A 31 0.81 -3.83 -10.94
CA GLN A 31 1.02 -2.78 -9.95
C GLN A 31 -0.15 -1.78 -9.97
N GLY A 32 -0.75 -1.52 -8.79
CA GLY A 32 -1.87 -0.61 -8.64
C GLY A 32 -3.26 -1.25 -8.81
N GLU A 33 -3.34 -2.59 -8.89
CA GLU A 33 -4.62 -3.28 -8.86
C GLU A 33 -5.14 -3.50 -7.43
N TRP A 34 -4.23 -3.48 -6.45
CA TRP A 34 -4.56 -3.68 -5.04
C TRP A 34 -5.48 -4.88 -4.82
N LYS A 35 -5.08 -6.03 -5.36
CA LYS A 35 -5.78 -7.32 -5.22
C LYS A 35 -4.79 -8.48 -5.32
N PHE A 36 -5.16 -9.61 -4.76
CA PHE A 36 -4.35 -10.82 -4.90
C PHE A 36 -4.38 -11.36 -6.33
N ASP A 37 -3.23 -11.82 -6.81
CA ASP A 37 -3.15 -12.61 -8.03
C ASP A 37 -3.81 -13.99 -7.81
N PRO A 38 -4.90 -14.31 -8.54
CA PRO A 38 -5.64 -15.53 -8.32
C PRO A 38 -4.86 -16.80 -8.66
N GLU A 39 -3.77 -16.69 -9.42
CA GLU A 39 -2.89 -17.84 -9.72
C GLU A 39 -2.15 -18.31 -8.47
N TYR A 40 -1.67 -17.36 -7.66
CA TYR A 40 -0.87 -17.67 -6.47
C TYR A 40 -1.68 -17.63 -5.17
N TRP A 41 -2.78 -16.89 -5.14
CA TRP A 41 -3.72 -16.79 -4.02
C TRP A 41 -5.15 -17.15 -4.47
N PRO A 42 -5.41 -18.45 -4.78
CA PRO A 42 -6.71 -18.86 -5.32
C PRO A 42 -7.88 -18.73 -4.33
N ASP A 43 -7.62 -18.77 -3.02
CA ASP A 43 -8.63 -18.58 -1.96
C ASP A 43 -8.06 -17.76 -0.79
N PRO A 44 -7.96 -16.43 -0.95
CA PRO A 44 -7.49 -15.55 0.14
C PRO A 44 -8.38 -15.61 1.39
N ALA A 45 -9.68 -15.89 1.20
CA ALA A 45 -10.61 -16.00 2.31
C ALA A 45 -10.31 -17.23 3.21
N ALA A 46 -9.99 -18.37 2.60
CA ALA A 46 -9.58 -19.56 3.34
C ALA A 46 -8.25 -19.34 4.07
N MET A 47 -7.26 -18.74 3.40
CA MET A 47 -5.98 -18.38 4.00
C MET A 47 -6.16 -17.50 5.23
N CYS A 48 -6.93 -16.43 5.13
CA CYS A 48 -7.15 -15.49 6.24
C CYS A 48 -7.91 -16.14 7.40
N ARG A 49 -8.90 -17.04 7.11
CA ARG A 49 -9.59 -17.80 8.17
C ARG A 49 -8.62 -18.71 8.93
N GLU A 50 -7.77 -19.44 8.23
CA GLU A 50 -6.80 -20.34 8.82
C GLU A 50 -5.77 -19.58 9.67
N LEU A 51 -5.24 -18.46 9.18
CA LEU A 51 -4.32 -17.59 9.93
C LEU A 51 -5.00 -17.08 11.21
N LYS A 52 -6.25 -16.66 11.14
CA LYS A 52 -7.02 -16.20 12.29
C LYS A 52 -7.22 -17.30 13.35
N GLU A 53 -7.51 -18.53 12.93
CA GLU A 53 -7.59 -19.68 13.83
C GLU A 53 -6.27 -19.95 14.56
N MET A 54 -5.15 -19.73 13.87
CA MET A 54 -3.81 -19.81 14.45
C MET A 54 -3.43 -18.58 15.29
N LYS A 55 -4.27 -17.54 15.36
CA LYS A 55 -4.00 -16.23 15.99
C LYS A 55 -2.80 -15.53 15.37
N ILE A 56 -2.75 -15.53 14.05
CA ILE A 56 -1.73 -14.85 13.23
C ILE A 56 -2.44 -13.79 12.39
N GLU A 57 -1.98 -12.54 12.49
CA GLU A 57 -2.52 -11.42 11.70
C GLU A 57 -1.84 -11.37 10.32
N PRO A 58 -2.59 -11.42 9.22
CA PRO A 58 -2.04 -11.13 7.89
C PRO A 58 -1.80 -9.63 7.73
N VAL A 59 -0.59 -9.27 7.30
CA VAL A 59 -0.19 -7.91 6.96
C VAL A 59 0.09 -7.85 5.47
N VAL A 60 -0.57 -6.95 4.75
CA VAL A 60 -0.41 -6.83 3.29
C VAL A 60 0.36 -5.58 2.93
N SER A 61 1.41 -5.74 2.12
CA SER A 61 2.17 -4.62 1.55
C SER A 61 1.33 -3.92 0.48
N ILE A 62 1.21 -2.61 0.58
CA ILE A 62 0.51 -1.77 -0.39
C ILE A 62 1.45 -0.67 -0.86
N TRP A 63 1.65 -0.62 -2.18
CA TRP A 63 2.44 0.42 -2.83
C TRP A 63 1.54 1.48 -3.46
N PRO A 64 1.92 2.76 -3.39
CA PRO A 64 1.14 3.86 -3.96
C PRO A 64 1.46 4.11 -5.43
N THR A 65 1.97 3.12 -6.13
CA THR A 65 2.32 3.21 -7.54
C THR A 65 1.35 2.42 -8.40
N ILE A 66 1.17 2.88 -9.63
CA ILE A 66 0.26 2.27 -10.59
C ILE A 66 0.93 2.16 -11.97
N ASN A 67 0.84 0.96 -12.56
CA ASN A 67 1.28 0.67 -13.92
C ASN A 67 0.18 1.09 -14.92
N PRO A 68 0.52 1.64 -16.09
CA PRO A 68 -0.47 1.93 -17.15
C PRO A 68 -1.31 0.74 -17.62
N LYS A 69 -0.88 -0.49 -17.34
CA LYS A 69 -1.64 -1.71 -17.65
C LYS A 69 -2.67 -2.08 -16.58
N SER A 70 -2.58 -1.47 -15.39
CA SER A 70 -3.54 -1.73 -14.32
C SER A 70 -4.96 -1.35 -14.73
N GLU A 71 -5.92 -2.18 -14.35
CA GLU A 71 -7.36 -1.92 -14.58
C GLU A 71 -7.86 -0.61 -13.98
N ASN A 72 -7.15 -0.07 -12.99
CA ASN A 72 -7.49 1.18 -12.30
C ASN A 72 -6.87 2.42 -12.95
N TYR A 73 -5.90 2.24 -13.88
CA TYR A 73 -5.08 3.34 -14.38
C TYR A 73 -5.90 4.38 -15.15
N GLU A 74 -6.74 3.95 -16.10
CA GLU A 74 -7.46 4.87 -16.98
C GLU A 74 -8.41 5.76 -16.18
N GLU A 75 -9.21 5.18 -15.28
CA GLU A 75 -10.12 5.91 -14.40
C GLU A 75 -9.38 6.92 -13.51
N MET A 76 -8.27 6.50 -12.88
CA MET A 76 -7.47 7.40 -12.03
C MET A 76 -6.80 8.50 -12.82
N ASN A 77 -6.33 8.20 -14.05
CA ASN A 77 -5.70 9.16 -14.94
C ASN A 77 -6.69 10.24 -15.43
N GLU A 78 -7.88 9.84 -15.87
CA GLU A 78 -8.94 10.75 -16.30
C GLU A 78 -9.45 11.63 -15.15
N ALA A 79 -9.57 11.07 -13.96
CA ALA A 79 -9.97 11.78 -12.75
C ALA A 79 -8.88 12.67 -12.14
N ASN A 80 -7.67 12.74 -12.74
CA ASN A 80 -6.51 13.47 -12.23
C ASN A 80 -6.05 13.03 -10.83
N MET A 81 -6.20 11.76 -10.50
CA MET A 81 -5.77 11.16 -9.23
C MET A 81 -4.32 10.66 -9.25
N LEU A 82 -3.57 10.92 -10.32
CA LEU A 82 -2.17 10.53 -10.48
C LEU A 82 -1.25 11.76 -10.41
N VAL A 83 -0.07 11.56 -9.82
CA VAL A 83 0.98 12.59 -9.80
C VAL A 83 1.40 12.89 -11.23
N ARG A 84 1.52 14.18 -11.55
CA ARG A 84 1.94 14.70 -12.85
C ARG A 84 3.34 15.27 -12.75
N THR A 85 3.90 15.59 -13.90
CA THR A 85 5.20 16.27 -14.00
C THR A 85 5.06 17.59 -14.76
N GLU A 86 5.86 18.58 -14.37
CA GLU A 86 5.86 19.90 -15.04
C GLU A 86 6.47 19.84 -16.46
N ASN A 87 7.42 18.93 -16.69
CA ASN A 87 8.07 18.76 -17.99
C ASN A 87 7.37 17.74 -18.90
N GLY A 88 6.19 17.23 -18.52
CA GLY A 88 5.40 16.33 -19.35
C GLY A 88 5.91 14.89 -19.41
N GLN A 89 6.85 14.49 -18.55
CA GLN A 89 7.24 13.08 -18.43
C GLN A 89 6.04 12.24 -17.93
N TYR A 90 5.88 11.06 -18.53
CA TYR A 90 4.97 10.03 -18.06
C TYR A 90 5.76 9.04 -17.20
N GLY A 91 5.26 8.78 -16.02
CA GLY A 91 5.93 7.89 -15.07
C GLY A 91 6.89 8.65 -14.14
N THR A 92 6.75 8.37 -12.89
CA THR A 92 7.52 9.00 -11.81
C THR A 92 8.31 7.95 -11.02
N PHE A 93 8.19 6.69 -11.40
CA PHE A 93 8.85 5.55 -10.78
C PHE A 93 9.14 4.49 -11.84
N GLU A 94 10.37 3.94 -11.85
CA GLU A 94 10.76 2.89 -12.77
C GLU A 94 11.09 1.61 -11.98
N PHE A 95 10.16 0.66 -12.00
CA PHE A 95 10.29 -0.62 -11.36
C PHE A 95 9.45 -1.65 -12.14
N TYR A 96 10.13 -2.58 -12.85
CA TYR A 96 9.49 -3.47 -13.81
C TYR A 96 8.63 -2.74 -14.86
N GLY A 97 9.17 -1.62 -15.36
CA GLY A 97 8.54 -0.72 -16.31
C GLY A 97 8.14 0.62 -15.71
N GLN A 98 7.65 1.51 -16.58
CA GLN A 98 7.25 2.85 -16.16
C GLN A 98 5.96 2.80 -15.36
N GLN A 99 5.99 3.40 -14.18
CA GLN A 99 4.86 3.54 -13.27
C GLN A 99 4.70 4.99 -12.85
N THR A 100 3.59 5.33 -12.25
CA THR A 100 3.39 6.64 -11.64
C THR A 100 2.81 6.50 -10.23
N PHE A 101 3.08 7.49 -9.38
CA PHE A 101 2.48 7.57 -8.05
C PHE A 101 1.03 8.04 -8.13
N ILE A 102 0.18 7.51 -7.27
CA ILE A 102 -1.15 8.08 -7.02
C ILE A 102 -0.99 9.43 -6.32
N ASP A 103 -1.85 10.39 -6.62
CA ASP A 103 -1.84 11.68 -5.92
C ASP A 103 -2.67 11.58 -4.62
N VAL A 104 -1.98 11.28 -3.53
CA VAL A 104 -2.60 11.15 -2.20
C VAL A 104 -3.16 12.47 -1.65
N THR A 105 -2.83 13.61 -2.27
CA THR A 105 -3.35 14.92 -1.90
C THR A 105 -4.66 15.26 -2.61
N HIS A 106 -5.01 14.50 -3.67
CA HIS A 106 -6.26 14.69 -4.38
C HIS A 106 -7.46 14.17 -3.56
N PRO A 107 -8.55 14.93 -3.42
CA PRO A 107 -9.63 14.64 -2.47
C PRO A 107 -10.38 13.31 -2.72
N LYS A 108 -10.33 12.77 -3.94
CA LYS A 108 -11.01 11.52 -4.30
C LYS A 108 -10.11 10.29 -4.24
N THR A 109 -8.79 10.46 -4.25
CA THR A 109 -7.85 9.31 -4.30
C THR A 109 -8.01 8.39 -3.10
N GLY A 110 -8.16 8.97 -1.89
CA GLY A 110 -8.28 8.19 -0.67
C GLY A 110 -9.48 7.24 -0.68
N SER A 111 -10.67 7.74 -1.05
CA SER A 111 -11.86 6.90 -1.14
C SER A 111 -11.76 5.87 -2.25
N PHE A 112 -11.25 6.23 -3.43
CA PHE A 112 -11.08 5.31 -4.55
C PHE A 112 -10.19 4.12 -4.19
N VAL A 113 -8.99 4.40 -3.64
CA VAL A 113 -8.06 3.33 -3.26
C VAL A 113 -8.63 2.49 -2.11
N TRP A 114 -9.25 3.14 -1.12
CA TRP A 114 -9.86 2.41 -0.02
C TRP A 114 -10.98 1.47 -0.48
N ASP A 115 -11.81 1.86 -1.42
CA ASP A 115 -12.86 1.00 -1.96
C ASP A 115 -12.27 -0.27 -2.60
N LYS A 116 -11.14 -0.15 -3.34
CA LYS A 116 -10.43 -1.31 -3.89
C LYS A 116 -9.81 -2.18 -2.79
N VAL A 117 -9.15 -1.57 -1.82
CA VAL A 117 -8.57 -2.27 -0.66
C VAL A 117 -9.64 -2.97 0.16
N LYS A 118 -10.76 -2.32 0.38
CA LYS A 118 -11.92 -2.91 1.07
C LYS A 118 -12.45 -4.13 0.35
N GLU A 119 -12.64 -4.03 -0.95
CA GLU A 119 -13.14 -5.14 -1.75
C GLU A 119 -12.15 -6.30 -1.86
N ASN A 120 -10.85 -6.03 -1.92
CA ASN A 120 -9.87 -7.03 -2.30
C ASN A 120 -9.06 -7.59 -1.12
N TYR A 121 -9.05 -6.91 0.03
CA TYR A 121 -8.30 -7.33 1.22
C TYR A 121 -9.13 -7.29 2.49
N TYR A 122 -9.74 -6.14 2.81
CA TYR A 122 -10.47 -5.96 4.06
C TYR A 122 -11.62 -6.96 4.22
N LYS A 123 -12.36 -7.28 3.16
CA LYS A 123 -13.44 -8.27 3.18
C LYS A 123 -12.99 -9.68 3.61
N TYR A 124 -11.72 -10.01 3.42
CA TYR A 124 -11.15 -11.30 3.84
C TYR A 124 -10.69 -11.31 5.31
N GLY A 125 -10.76 -10.16 5.98
CA GLY A 125 -10.35 -10.02 7.37
C GLY A 125 -8.99 -9.38 7.58
N ILE A 126 -8.32 -8.89 6.53
CA ILE A 126 -7.06 -8.16 6.63
C ILE A 126 -7.32 -6.77 7.17
N ARG A 127 -6.64 -6.40 8.26
CA ARG A 127 -6.82 -5.14 9.00
C ARG A 127 -5.53 -4.33 9.13
N THR A 128 -4.38 -4.96 8.86
CA THR A 128 -3.06 -4.35 9.00
C THR A 128 -2.41 -4.26 7.63
N PHE A 129 -1.92 -3.06 7.29
CA PHE A 129 -1.30 -2.79 6.00
C PHE A 129 0.12 -2.25 6.19
N TRP A 130 1.01 -2.68 5.31
CA TRP A 130 2.35 -2.11 5.17
C TRP A 130 2.35 -1.10 4.02
N LEU A 131 2.44 0.18 4.37
CA LEU A 131 2.45 1.31 3.45
C LEU A 131 3.89 1.58 3.01
N ASP A 132 4.31 0.89 1.97
CA ASP A 132 5.65 0.97 1.42
C ASP A 132 5.74 1.98 0.27
N GLU A 133 6.96 2.35 -0.19
CA GLU A 133 7.24 3.32 -1.26
C GLU A 133 6.64 4.72 -1.04
N ALA A 134 6.32 5.07 0.20
CA ALA A 134 5.50 6.23 0.55
C ALA A 134 6.28 7.52 0.87
N GLU A 135 7.55 7.62 0.51
CA GLU A 135 8.38 8.83 0.68
C GLU A 135 7.87 10.07 -0.09
N PRO A 136 7.47 10.06 -1.39
CA PRO A 136 7.47 9.01 -2.41
C PRO A 136 8.87 8.74 -2.98
N GLU A 137 9.17 7.50 -3.33
CA GLU A 137 10.42 7.09 -3.96
C GLU A 137 10.42 7.39 -5.47
N VAL A 138 10.70 8.62 -5.81
CA VAL A 138 10.62 9.11 -7.19
C VAL A 138 11.92 8.89 -7.93
N HIS A 139 11.86 8.32 -9.13
CA HIS A 139 13.00 8.13 -10.02
C HIS A 139 12.77 8.80 -11.38
N PRO A 140 13.69 9.69 -11.85
CA PRO A 140 14.78 10.27 -11.08
C PRO A 140 14.30 11.18 -9.95
N GLN A 141 15.11 11.36 -8.92
CA GLN A 141 14.77 12.16 -7.74
C GLN A 141 14.66 13.66 -8.06
N GLN A 142 13.59 14.03 -8.71
CA GLN A 142 13.30 15.40 -9.16
C GLN A 142 11.98 15.89 -8.58
N TYR A 143 11.91 16.02 -7.26
CA TYR A 143 10.68 16.46 -6.58
C TYR A 143 10.13 17.79 -7.11
N SER A 144 10.99 18.72 -7.51
CA SER A 144 10.57 20.00 -8.11
C SER A 144 9.84 19.86 -9.45
N ASN A 145 10.01 18.73 -10.14
CA ASN A 145 9.30 18.42 -11.38
C ASN A 145 7.92 17.80 -11.14
N LEU A 146 7.61 17.40 -9.91
CA LEU A 146 6.32 16.79 -9.59
C LEU A 146 5.24 17.83 -9.37
N LYS A 147 4.02 17.47 -9.76
CA LYS A 147 2.82 18.25 -9.60
C LYS A 147 1.74 17.44 -8.94
N PHE A 148 1.35 17.88 -7.75
CA PHE A 148 0.27 17.32 -6.95
C PHE A 148 -0.96 18.23 -7.01
N TYR A 149 -2.10 17.72 -6.62
CA TYR A 149 -3.31 18.52 -6.40
C TYR A 149 -3.05 19.64 -5.36
N ALA A 150 -2.31 19.33 -4.30
CA ALA A 150 -1.91 20.30 -3.28
C ALA A 150 -0.88 21.34 -3.74
N GLY A 151 -0.29 21.20 -4.94
CA GLY A 151 0.69 22.11 -5.47
C GLY A 151 1.96 21.47 -6.02
N ASN A 152 3.03 22.26 -6.16
CA ASN A 152 4.32 21.82 -6.66
C ASN A 152 4.99 20.81 -5.73
N GLY A 153 5.68 19.83 -6.29
CA GLY A 153 6.32 18.76 -5.55
C GLY A 153 7.39 19.21 -4.56
N ALA A 154 8.12 20.30 -4.86
CA ALA A 154 9.09 20.84 -3.91
C ALA A 154 8.46 21.29 -2.57
N GLN A 155 7.18 21.64 -2.59
CA GLN A 155 6.42 22.02 -1.39
C GLN A 155 5.56 20.89 -0.84
N SER A 156 5.05 20.00 -1.69
CA SER A 156 4.00 19.05 -1.35
C SER A 156 4.48 17.62 -1.19
N ALA A 157 5.61 17.22 -1.81
CA ALA A 157 6.06 15.82 -1.80
C ALA A 157 6.31 15.27 -0.38
N MET A 158 6.85 16.10 0.52
CA MET A 158 7.11 15.70 1.92
C MET A 158 5.84 15.41 2.72
N LEU A 159 4.66 15.83 2.25
CA LEU A 159 3.37 15.53 2.88
C LEU A 159 2.83 14.15 2.47
N TYR A 160 3.47 13.48 1.52
CA TYR A 160 3.02 12.23 0.96
C TYR A 160 2.77 11.15 2.01
N PRO A 161 3.74 10.82 2.90
CA PRO A 161 3.54 9.79 3.92
C PRO A 161 2.41 10.13 4.90
N TYR A 162 2.20 11.43 5.18
CA TYR A 162 1.09 11.87 6.02
C TYR A 162 -0.27 11.56 5.38
N TYR A 163 -0.48 11.96 4.11
CA TYR A 163 -1.75 11.74 3.42
C TYR A 163 -1.98 10.26 3.11
N TYR A 164 -0.93 9.51 2.80
CA TYR A 164 -1.03 8.09 2.55
C TYR A 164 -1.45 7.31 3.80
N SER A 165 -0.81 7.56 4.93
CA SER A 165 -1.22 6.99 6.23
C SER A 165 -2.63 7.41 6.63
N LYS A 166 -2.97 8.69 6.43
CA LYS A 166 -4.31 9.23 6.70
C LYS A 166 -5.38 8.47 5.92
N MET A 167 -5.16 8.21 4.64
CA MET A 167 -6.10 7.51 3.76
C MET A 167 -6.48 6.13 4.31
N PHE A 168 -5.50 5.32 4.70
CA PHE A 168 -5.74 3.99 5.27
C PHE A 168 -6.38 4.05 6.66
N TYR A 169 -5.93 4.98 7.49
CA TYR A 169 -6.53 5.21 8.81
C TYR A 169 -8.01 5.59 8.70
N GLU A 170 -8.35 6.55 7.86
CA GLU A 170 -9.73 6.98 7.66
C GLU A 170 -10.59 5.88 7.03
N GLY A 171 -10.02 5.12 6.11
CA GLY A 171 -10.66 3.95 5.53
C GLY A 171 -11.02 2.90 6.58
N LEU A 172 -10.05 2.43 7.36
CA LEU A 172 -10.27 1.48 8.45
C LEU A 172 -11.28 2.01 9.48
N LYS A 173 -11.13 3.27 9.87
CA LYS A 173 -12.04 3.91 10.82
C LYS A 173 -13.49 4.00 10.30
N SER A 174 -13.68 4.18 9.00
CA SER A 174 -15.03 4.19 8.39
C SER A 174 -15.72 2.84 8.46
N GLU A 175 -14.95 1.75 8.57
CA GLU A 175 -15.45 0.38 8.78
C GLU A 175 -15.67 0.04 10.27
N GLY A 176 -15.41 0.99 11.18
CA GLY A 176 -15.60 0.81 12.62
C GLY A 176 -14.38 0.31 13.37
N GLU A 177 -13.21 0.21 12.72
CA GLU A 177 -11.98 -0.19 13.39
C GLU A 177 -11.51 0.90 14.36
N THR A 178 -11.10 0.50 15.55
CA THR A 178 -10.66 1.42 16.63
C THR A 178 -9.21 1.20 17.03
N ASP A 179 -8.69 -0.01 16.82
CA ASP A 179 -7.31 -0.40 17.12
C ASP A 179 -6.53 -0.54 15.81
N ILE A 180 -6.11 0.60 15.26
CA ILE A 180 -5.53 0.69 13.93
C ILE A 180 -4.00 0.77 14.05
N ILE A 181 -3.31 -0.16 13.41
CA ILE A 181 -1.85 -0.18 13.26
C ILE A 181 -1.50 -0.25 11.78
N LEU A 182 -0.67 0.69 11.33
CA LEU A 182 -0.13 0.73 9.98
C LEU A 182 1.41 0.65 10.06
N LEU A 183 2.03 -0.25 9.31
CA LEU A 183 3.48 -0.23 9.12
C LEU A 183 3.80 0.72 7.96
N THR A 184 4.73 1.65 8.14
CA THR A 184 5.10 2.60 7.08
C THR A 184 6.61 2.82 7.03
N ARG A 185 7.17 2.93 5.82
CA ARG A 185 8.60 3.21 5.61
C ARG A 185 8.92 4.70 5.78
N ALA A 186 7.96 5.56 5.57
CA ALA A 186 8.14 7.01 5.66
C ALA A 186 7.13 7.66 6.60
N ALA A 187 7.54 8.76 7.22
CA ALA A 187 6.69 9.55 8.10
C ALA A 187 6.97 11.06 7.95
N TYR A 188 5.94 11.85 8.20
CA TYR A 188 6.02 13.31 8.31
C TYR A 188 5.44 13.73 9.68
N PRO A 189 5.81 14.88 10.24
CA PRO A 189 5.22 15.36 11.51
C PRO A 189 3.69 15.29 11.51
N GLY A 190 3.15 14.54 12.47
CA GLY A 190 1.71 14.28 12.60
C GLY A 190 1.25 12.90 12.10
N THR A 191 2.09 12.13 11.39
CA THR A 191 1.75 10.78 10.92
C THR A 191 1.44 9.81 12.07
N GLN A 192 2.10 10.00 13.23
CA GLN A 192 1.90 9.16 14.42
C GLN A 192 0.44 9.08 14.89
N LYS A 193 -0.40 10.07 14.60
CA LYS A 193 -1.83 10.06 14.97
C LYS A 193 -2.68 9.05 14.22
N PHE A 194 -2.12 8.46 13.16
CA PHE A 194 -2.77 7.46 12.32
C PHE A 194 -2.39 6.01 12.69
N GLY A 195 -1.84 5.79 13.89
CA GLY A 195 -1.41 4.46 14.30
C GLY A 195 -0.19 3.94 13.53
N SER A 196 0.62 4.84 12.98
CA SER A 196 1.76 4.50 12.14
C SER A 196 2.96 4.03 12.95
N LEU A 197 3.37 2.79 12.73
CA LEU A 197 4.64 2.21 13.17
C LEU A 197 5.67 2.45 12.05
N VAL A 198 6.68 3.25 12.32
CA VAL A 198 7.68 3.62 11.31
C VAL A 198 8.82 2.63 11.29
N TRP A 199 9.10 2.09 10.11
CA TRP A 199 10.26 1.29 9.80
C TRP A 199 11.29 2.15 9.04
N ASN A 200 12.57 1.96 9.29
CA ASN A 200 13.62 2.82 8.76
C ASN A 200 14.20 2.39 7.40
N GLY A 201 13.51 1.52 6.69
CA GLY A 201 13.93 1.03 5.38
C GLY A 201 14.87 -0.18 5.44
N ASP A 202 15.22 -0.71 4.28
CA ASP A 202 16.12 -1.84 4.13
C ASP A 202 17.52 -1.50 4.63
N ILE A 203 18.12 -2.44 5.36
CA ILE A 203 19.49 -2.30 5.85
C ILE A 203 20.41 -2.93 4.80
N MET A 204 21.17 -2.09 4.12
CA MET A 204 22.24 -2.53 3.23
C MET A 204 23.43 -2.97 4.08
N SER A 205 23.77 -4.25 4.04
CA SER A 205 24.94 -4.84 4.72
C SER A 205 26.14 -4.88 3.79
#